data_ec693a952a3bee99d6f6764b5c1d1230
#
_entry.id   ec693a952a3bee99d6f6764b5c1d1230
#
_cell.length_a   1.000
_cell.length_b   1.000
_cell.length_c   1.000
_cell.angle_alpha   90.00
_cell.angle_beta   90.00
_cell.angle_gamma   90.00
#
_symmetry.space_group_name_H-M   'P 1'
#
loop_
_entity.id
_entity.type
_entity.pdbx_description
1 polymer ?
#
loop_
_entity_poly.entity_id
_entity_poly.type
_entity_poly.pdbx_seq_one_letter_code
_entity_poly.pdbx_strand_id
1 'polypeptide(L)'
;MKNLSMKKIPVKSITNNNTPQLRETRIHGNSLFPFMLYDIQSDTTFPERVNCHWHEEVEILVIKRGNGHLHLGEEAFALKTGSICLIPANALHLVTCEIGEALDFYAIVFHPDLLYSLGNDIIQQKFLNPLFHQGVQFSTLYETSRVINPAFAWEFTLREVLDEIHEAFLTKPYGYELLIKAALLKSCHLMISHAIVNQEEAYVDSDYRTGLIKSIMKYLQANYNDTVTLNELEKIFNISKGYLCRSFKSVTHMTPFEYLNYFRISKSTELLLETDREISQIALQTGFNNISYFNRTFQRFMHMTPREFRRSVVRRPSESL
;
A
#
# COMPACT_ATOMS: atom_id res chain seq x y z
N MET A 1 6.59 -29.80 -15.32
CA MET A 1 6.22 -28.38 -15.17
C MET A 1 7.27 -27.73 -14.28
N LYS A 2 8.15 -26.89 -14.85
CA LYS A 2 9.19 -26.21 -14.07
C LYS A 2 8.56 -24.93 -13.52
N ASN A 3 8.46 -24.83 -12.19
CA ASN A 3 8.16 -23.59 -11.48
C ASN A 3 9.16 -22.53 -11.94
N LEU A 4 8.69 -21.55 -12.71
CA LEU A 4 9.44 -20.31 -12.91
C LEU A 4 9.35 -19.52 -11.58
N SER A 5 10.29 -19.85 -10.70
CA SER A 5 10.54 -19.04 -9.49
C SER A 5 10.98 -17.67 -9.96
N MET A 6 10.13 -16.64 -9.73
CA MET A 6 10.54 -15.24 -9.87
C MET A 6 11.78 -15.02 -8.99
N LYS A 7 12.86 -14.56 -9.59
CA LYS A 7 14.10 -14.24 -8.84
C LYS A 7 13.81 -13.01 -7.98
N LYS A 8 13.70 -13.21 -6.67
CA LYS A 8 13.73 -12.12 -5.69
C LYS A 8 15.12 -11.49 -5.73
N ILE A 9 15.20 -10.19 -5.93
CA ILE A 9 16.44 -9.42 -5.93
C ILE A 9 16.65 -8.85 -4.53
N PRO A 10 17.79 -9.09 -3.85
CA PRO A 10 18.04 -8.50 -2.54
C PRO A 10 18.15 -6.98 -2.66
N VAL A 11 17.36 -6.26 -1.88
CA VAL A 11 17.36 -4.79 -1.82
C VAL A 11 18.67 -4.32 -1.19
N LYS A 12 19.56 -3.72 -1.98
CA LYS A 12 20.62 -2.86 -1.43
C LYS A 12 19.94 -1.57 -0.96
N SER A 13 20.17 -1.19 0.29
CA SER A 13 19.65 0.03 0.91
C SER A 13 19.82 1.24 -0.01
N ILE A 14 18.73 1.73 -0.57
CA ILE A 14 18.71 2.97 -1.35
C ILE A 14 18.55 4.10 -0.33
N THR A 15 19.62 4.80 -0.05
CA THR A 15 19.64 6.00 0.78
C THR A 15 19.49 7.21 -0.14
N ASN A 16 18.32 7.79 -0.24
CA ASN A 16 18.11 9.08 -0.89
C ASN A 16 17.48 10.12 0.06
N ASN A 17 18.03 11.33 0.02
CA ASN A 17 17.89 12.38 1.02
C ASN A 17 16.66 13.29 0.86
N ASN A 18 15.61 12.90 0.16
CA ASN A 18 14.38 13.68 0.02
C ASN A 18 13.16 12.77 0.24
N THR A 19 12.65 12.72 1.47
CA THR A 19 11.51 11.86 1.76
C THR A 19 10.28 12.66 2.11
N PRO A 20 9.21 12.52 1.31
CA PRO A 20 7.86 12.93 1.66
C PRO A 20 7.26 12.00 2.73
N GLN A 21 6.12 12.40 3.28
CA GLN A 21 5.32 11.59 4.22
C GLN A 21 5.14 10.16 3.69
N LEU A 22 5.46 9.15 4.51
CA LEU A 22 5.27 7.75 4.12
C LEU A 22 3.79 7.37 3.98
N ARG A 23 2.89 8.03 4.71
CA ARG A 23 1.45 7.95 4.42
C ARG A 23 1.09 8.98 3.38
N GLU A 24 0.54 8.54 2.27
CA GLU A 24 0.00 9.47 1.29
C GLU A 24 -1.21 10.20 1.88
N THR A 25 -1.19 11.54 1.79
CA THR A 25 -2.29 12.40 2.26
C THR A 25 -3.26 12.76 1.15
N ARG A 26 -2.96 12.33 -0.07
CA ARG A 26 -3.83 12.56 -1.23
C ARG A 26 -5.12 11.77 -1.06
N ILE A 27 -6.25 12.42 -1.33
CA ILE A 27 -7.55 11.76 -1.36
C ILE A 27 -7.76 11.17 -2.76
N HIS A 28 -7.96 9.87 -2.84
CA HIS A 28 -8.21 9.16 -4.08
C HIS A 28 -9.72 9.09 -4.36
N GLY A 29 -10.20 10.01 -5.21
CA GLY A 29 -11.64 10.13 -5.50
C GLY A 29 -12.40 10.95 -4.45
N ASN A 30 -13.60 10.51 -4.11
CA ASN A 30 -14.45 11.14 -3.09
C ASN A 30 -15.20 10.06 -2.28
N SER A 31 -15.92 10.47 -1.22
CA SER A 31 -16.63 9.54 -0.32
C SER A 31 -17.71 8.68 -1.00
N LEU A 32 -18.27 9.11 -2.11
CA LEU A 32 -19.30 8.37 -2.86
C LEU A 32 -18.69 7.48 -3.93
N PHE A 33 -17.50 7.84 -4.43
CA PHE A 33 -16.76 7.07 -5.43
C PHE A 33 -15.26 7.17 -5.11
N PRO A 34 -14.76 6.36 -4.15
CA PRO A 34 -13.38 6.37 -3.70
C PRO A 34 -12.48 5.61 -4.70
N PHE A 35 -12.27 6.22 -5.85
CA PHE A 35 -11.53 5.70 -7.00
C PHE A 35 -10.76 6.82 -7.68
N MET A 36 -9.52 6.55 -8.07
CA MET A 36 -8.70 7.44 -8.88
C MET A 36 -7.86 6.63 -9.85
N LEU A 37 -7.57 7.23 -10.99
CA LEU A 37 -6.64 6.71 -11.97
C LEU A 37 -5.56 7.76 -12.23
N TYR A 38 -4.32 7.32 -12.20
CA TYR A 38 -3.14 8.11 -12.52
C TYR A 38 -2.47 7.56 -13.76
N ASP A 39 -2.24 8.38 -14.76
CA ASP A 39 -1.45 8.04 -15.95
C ASP A 39 -0.10 8.72 -15.82
N ILE A 40 0.95 7.93 -15.61
CA ILE A 40 2.29 8.41 -15.30
C ILE A 40 3.16 8.16 -16.53
N GLN A 41 3.67 9.27 -17.08
CA GLN A 41 4.66 9.27 -18.14
C GLN A 41 6.03 9.57 -17.56
N SER A 42 7.04 8.87 -18.05
CA SER A 42 8.38 8.96 -17.48
C SER A 42 9.04 10.31 -17.70
N ASP A 43 9.44 10.93 -16.59
CA ASP A 43 10.55 11.86 -16.58
C ASP A 43 11.84 11.05 -16.35
N THR A 44 12.71 11.00 -17.34
CA THR A 44 13.93 10.18 -17.27
C THR A 44 15.02 10.78 -16.38
N THR A 45 14.78 11.95 -15.79
CA THR A 45 15.75 12.69 -14.96
C THR A 45 15.92 12.09 -13.56
N PHE A 46 14.88 11.42 -13.03
CA PHE A 46 14.89 10.87 -11.67
C PHE A 46 14.68 9.36 -11.68
N PRO A 47 15.38 8.58 -10.83
CA PRO A 47 15.20 7.14 -10.74
C PRO A 47 13.89 6.74 -10.06
N GLU A 48 13.36 7.58 -9.17
CA GLU A 48 12.10 7.32 -8.47
C GLU A 48 10.94 7.82 -9.31
N ARG A 49 10.04 6.89 -9.66
CA ARG A 49 8.81 7.18 -10.40
C ARG A 49 7.62 7.37 -9.47
N VAL A 50 7.63 6.62 -8.36
CA VAL A 50 6.70 6.79 -7.25
C VAL A 50 7.54 6.76 -5.98
N ASN A 51 7.49 7.83 -5.19
CA ASN A 51 8.19 7.92 -3.91
C ASN A 51 7.68 6.84 -2.94
N CYS A 52 8.53 6.43 -2.00
CA CYS A 52 8.13 5.46 -0.98
C CYS A 52 6.96 6.01 -0.14
N HIS A 53 5.82 5.31 -0.18
CA HIS A 53 4.61 5.69 0.55
C HIS A 53 3.70 4.48 0.80
N TRP A 54 2.62 4.70 1.54
CA TRP A 54 1.52 3.76 1.72
C TRP A 54 0.20 4.54 1.86
N HIS A 55 -0.90 3.88 1.55
CA HIS A 55 -2.27 4.40 1.67
C HIS A 55 -3.25 3.26 2.00
N GLU A 56 -4.48 3.61 2.36
CA GLU A 56 -5.52 2.64 2.76
C GLU A 56 -6.21 1.98 1.57
N GLU A 57 -5.94 2.46 0.37
CA GLU A 57 -6.48 1.95 -0.88
C GLU A 57 -5.68 0.73 -1.37
N VAL A 58 -6.33 -0.04 -2.23
CA VAL A 58 -5.69 -1.04 -3.10
C VAL A 58 -5.23 -0.33 -4.37
N GLU A 59 -4.03 -0.66 -4.85
CA GLU A 59 -3.50 -0.12 -6.08
C GLU A 59 -3.18 -1.23 -7.09
N ILE A 60 -3.51 -1.00 -8.36
CA ILE A 60 -3.14 -1.87 -9.47
C ILE A 60 -2.29 -1.05 -10.45
N LEU A 61 -1.01 -1.41 -10.57
CA LEU A 61 -0.11 -0.84 -11.56
C LEU A 61 -0.17 -1.64 -12.85
N VAL A 62 -0.24 -0.95 -13.98
CA VAL A 62 -0.20 -1.56 -15.31
C VAL A 62 0.88 -0.89 -16.13
N ILE A 63 1.95 -1.61 -16.43
CA ILE A 63 3.11 -1.07 -17.12
C ILE A 63 2.83 -0.99 -18.63
N LYS A 64 2.83 0.23 -19.17
CA LYS A 64 2.59 0.52 -20.59
C LYS A 64 3.87 0.36 -21.40
N ARG A 65 5.00 0.85 -20.86
CA ARG A 65 6.29 0.85 -21.55
C ARG A 65 7.44 0.93 -20.57
N GLY A 66 8.52 0.23 -20.86
CA GLY A 66 9.80 0.33 -20.15
C GLY A 66 10.03 -0.76 -19.12
N ASN A 67 11.08 -0.56 -18.31
CA ASN A 67 11.52 -1.48 -17.28
C ASN A 67 11.77 -0.72 -15.99
N GLY A 68 11.59 -1.40 -14.85
CA GLY A 68 11.80 -0.81 -13.53
C GLY A 68 11.66 -1.84 -12.42
N HIS A 69 11.47 -1.37 -11.20
CA HIS A 69 11.26 -2.22 -10.04
C HIS A 69 10.14 -1.66 -9.16
N LEU A 70 9.24 -2.55 -8.75
CA LEU A 70 8.31 -2.31 -7.65
C LEU A 70 8.94 -2.86 -6.37
N HIS A 71 9.06 -2.02 -5.36
CA HIS A 71 9.49 -2.42 -4.03
C HIS A 71 8.25 -2.47 -3.12
N LEU A 72 8.02 -3.61 -2.46
CA LEU A 72 6.98 -3.80 -1.45
C LEU A 72 7.66 -4.22 -0.14
N GLY A 73 7.73 -3.32 0.83
CA GLY A 73 8.50 -3.55 2.03
C GLY A 73 9.96 -3.89 1.72
N GLU A 74 10.39 -5.10 2.06
CA GLU A 74 11.77 -5.58 1.81
C GLU A 74 11.93 -6.34 0.47
N GLU A 75 10.85 -6.59 -0.27
CA GLU A 75 10.87 -7.33 -1.52
C GLU A 75 10.92 -6.38 -2.72
N ALA A 76 11.64 -6.78 -3.77
CA ALA A 76 11.70 -6.06 -5.04
C ALA A 76 11.28 -6.97 -6.20
N PHE A 77 10.41 -6.46 -7.05
CA PHE A 77 9.87 -7.15 -8.21
C PHE A 77 10.26 -6.40 -9.48
N ALA A 78 10.85 -7.11 -10.43
CA ALA A 78 11.20 -6.53 -11.71
C ALA A 78 9.94 -6.24 -12.53
N LEU A 79 9.83 -5.02 -13.03
CA LEU A 79 8.77 -4.55 -13.92
C LEU A 79 9.25 -4.52 -15.36
N LYS A 80 8.36 -4.88 -16.28
CA LYS A 80 8.57 -4.73 -17.73
C LYS A 80 7.26 -4.36 -18.42
N THR A 81 7.36 -3.93 -19.65
CA THR A 81 6.16 -3.67 -20.47
C THR A 81 5.19 -4.85 -20.42
N GLY A 82 3.93 -4.59 -20.05
CA GLY A 82 2.88 -5.58 -19.87
C GLY A 82 2.73 -6.13 -18.45
N SER A 83 3.65 -5.83 -17.53
CA SER A 83 3.50 -6.23 -16.12
C SER A 83 2.26 -5.60 -15.50
N ILE A 84 1.53 -6.39 -14.71
CA ILE A 84 0.40 -5.95 -13.88
C ILE A 84 0.76 -6.30 -12.44
N CYS A 85 0.71 -5.31 -11.53
CA CYS A 85 1.05 -5.49 -10.13
C CYS A 85 -0.12 -5.12 -9.25
N LEU A 86 -0.48 -6.00 -8.31
CA LEU A 86 -1.44 -5.69 -7.24
C LEU A 86 -0.66 -5.28 -6.00
N ILE A 87 -0.89 -4.05 -5.53
CA ILE A 87 -0.36 -3.50 -4.29
C ILE A 87 -1.50 -3.52 -3.26
N PRO A 88 -1.39 -4.33 -2.21
CA PRO A 88 -2.43 -4.41 -1.18
C PRO A 88 -2.59 -3.09 -0.40
N ALA A 89 -3.77 -2.88 0.14
CA ALA A 89 -4.04 -1.78 1.06
C ALA A 89 -3.04 -1.76 2.22
N ASN A 90 -2.56 -0.58 2.59
CA ASN A 90 -1.57 -0.35 3.65
C ASN A 90 -0.18 -0.96 3.39
N ALA A 91 0.14 -1.40 2.18
CA ALA A 91 1.48 -1.86 1.85
C ALA A 91 2.41 -0.68 1.56
N LEU A 92 3.57 -0.66 2.24
CA LEU A 92 4.62 0.31 1.92
C LEU A 92 5.25 -0.06 0.58
N HIS A 93 5.21 0.87 -0.37
CA HIS A 93 5.70 0.61 -1.72
C HIS A 93 6.40 1.82 -2.35
N LEU A 94 7.24 1.55 -3.32
CA LEU A 94 7.85 2.55 -4.21
C LEU A 94 8.12 1.94 -5.59
N VAL A 95 8.14 2.78 -6.62
CA VAL A 95 8.49 2.37 -7.98
C VAL A 95 9.74 3.11 -8.43
N THR A 96 10.73 2.35 -8.89
CA THR A 96 12.01 2.89 -9.38
C THR A 96 12.31 2.41 -10.78
N CYS A 97 13.14 3.15 -11.53
CA CYS A 97 13.80 2.68 -12.72
C CYS A 97 15.23 3.23 -12.77
N GLU A 98 16.05 2.76 -13.70
CA GLU A 98 17.38 3.32 -13.90
C GLU A 98 17.30 4.73 -14.48
N ILE A 99 18.29 5.58 -14.16
CA ILE A 99 18.38 6.94 -14.70
C ILE A 99 18.56 6.85 -16.23
N GLY A 100 17.76 7.59 -16.96
CA GLY A 100 17.73 7.57 -18.42
C GLY A 100 16.79 6.54 -19.03
N GLU A 101 16.28 5.58 -18.24
CA GLU A 101 15.28 4.61 -18.69
C GLU A 101 13.86 5.18 -18.61
N ALA A 102 13.02 4.78 -19.53
CA ALA A 102 11.60 5.13 -19.51
C ALA A 102 10.80 4.08 -18.75
N LEU A 103 9.81 4.51 -17.97
CA LEU A 103 8.84 3.63 -17.34
C LEU A 103 7.47 4.34 -17.32
N ASP A 104 6.63 4.06 -18.32
CA ASP A 104 5.29 4.60 -18.42
C ASP A 104 4.27 3.57 -17.91
N PHE A 105 3.36 3.99 -17.06
CA PHE A 105 2.34 3.12 -16.48
C PHE A 105 1.10 3.93 -16.09
N TYR A 106 0.01 3.23 -15.86
CA TYR A 106 -1.11 3.80 -15.13
C TYR A 106 -1.35 3.05 -13.83
N ALA A 107 -1.84 3.78 -12.84
CA ALA A 107 -2.20 3.28 -11.52
C ALA A 107 -3.70 3.43 -11.30
N ILE A 108 -4.37 2.32 -10.98
CA ILE A 108 -5.77 2.27 -10.56
C ILE A 108 -5.75 2.19 -9.03
N VAL A 109 -6.23 3.24 -8.35
CA VAL A 109 -6.26 3.32 -6.89
C VAL A 109 -7.69 3.39 -6.42
N PHE A 110 -8.11 2.47 -5.54
CA PHE A 110 -9.48 2.45 -5.03
C PHE A 110 -9.55 1.94 -3.59
N HIS A 111 -10.40 2.56 -2.79
CA HIS A 111 -10.68 2.07 -1.44
C HIS A 111 -11.52 0.78 -1.52
N PRO A 112 -11.24 -0.25 -0.70
CA PRO A 112 -12.02 -1.49 -0.69
C PRO A 112 -13.53 -1.31 -0.54
N ASP A 113 -13.98 -0.26 0.17
CA ASP A 113 -15.39 0.06 0.35
C ASP A 113 -16.16 0.30 -0.95
N LEU A 114 -15.45 0.62 -2.05
CA LEU A 114 -16.06 0.73 -3.36
C LEU A 114 -16.71 -0.59 -3.80
N LEU A 115 -16.11 -1.72 -3.42
CA LEU A 115 -16.57 -3.07 -3.81
C LEU A 115 -17.34 -3.76 -2.69
N TYR A 116 -17.21 -3.31 -1.44
CA TYR A 116 -17.88 -3.91 -0.30
C TYR A 116 -19.39 -3.62 -0.30
N SER A 117 -20.14 -4.54 0.28
CA SER A 117 -21.56 -4.37 0.57
C SER A 117 -21.78 -3.95 2.02
N LEU A 118 -22.84 -3.21 2.29
CA LEU A 118 -23.22 -2.82 3.66
C LEU A 118 -23.50 -4.02 4.58
N GLY A 119 -23.88 -5.16 4.00
CA GLY A 119 -24.27 -6.36 4.73
C GLY A 119 -23.13 -7.35 4.99
N ASN A 120 -21.87 -7.04 4.61
CA ASN A 120 -20.75 -7.96 4.74
C ASN A 120 -21.09 -9.36 4.19
N ASP A 121 -21.46 -9.43 2.91
CA ASP A 121 -21.95 -10.62 2.23
C ASP A 121 -20.86 -11.68 1.97
N ILE A 122 -21.27 -12.82 1.37
CA ILE A 122 -20.39 -13.93 1.05
C ILE A 122 -19.25 -13.53 0.08
N ILE A 123 -19.51 -12.57 -0.83
CA ILE A 123 -18.50 -12.09 -1.78
C ILE A 123 -17.41 -11.36 -1.02
N GLN A 124 -17.79 -10.47 -0.13
CA GLN A 124 -16.86 -9.72 0.70
C GLN A 124 -16.07 -10.63 1.62
N GLN A 125 -16.74 -11.50 2.37
CA GLN A 125 -16.08 -12.37 3.35
C GLN A 125 -15.14 -13.39 2.70
N LYS A 126 -15.63 -14.09 1.67
CA LYS A 126 -14.92 -15.23 1.09
C LYS A 126 -13.86 -14.83 0.07
N PHE A 127 -14.05 -13.70 -0.65
CA PHE A 127 -13.22 -13.37 -1.80
C PHE A 127 -12.49 -12.03 -1.65
N LEU A 128 -13.21 -10.94 -1.35
CA LEU A 128 -12.60 -9.61 -1.36
C LEU A 128 -11.70 -9.36 -0.13
N ASN A 129 -12.13 -9.77 1.07
CA ASN A 129 -11.32 -9.61 2.28
C ASN A 129 -9.96 -10.32 2.16
N PRO A 130 -9.88 -11.62 1.78
CA PRO A 130 -8.60 -12.26 1.56
C PRO A 130 -7.74 -11.57 0.51
N LEU A 131 -8.35 -11.14 -0.61
CA LEU A 131 -7.63 -10.46 -1.69
C LEU A 131 -7.00 -9.14 -1.23
N PHE A 132 -7.74 -8.32 -0.48
CA PHE A 132 -7.31 -6.96 -0.13
C PHE A 132 -6.52 -6.87 1.17
N HIS A 133 -6.58 -7.90 2.02
CA HIS A 133 -5.96 -7.88 3.35
C HIS A 133 -4.89 -8.95 3.56
N GLN A 134 -4.30 -9.46 2.50
CA GLN A 134 -3.12 -10.35 2.53
C GLN A 134 -3.31 -11.73 3.20
N GLY A 135 -4.54 -12.23 3.29
CA GLY A 135 -4.78 -13.60 3.75
C GLY A 135 -4.41 -14.68 2.74
N VAL A 136 -4.22 -14.31 1.48
CA VAL A 136 -3.94 -15.23 0.36
C VAL A 136 -2.63 -14.81 -0.28
N GLN A 137 -1.76 -15.79 -0.58
CA GLN A 137 -0.54 -15.52 -1.37
C GLN A 137 -0.93 -15.31 -2.83
N PHE A 138 -1.26 -14.08 -3.19
CA PHE A 138 -1.38 -13.70 -4.58
C PHE A 138 -0.01 -13.39 -5.16
N SER A 139 0.17 -13.68 -6.43
CA SER A 139 1.28 -13.10 -7.15
C SER A 139 1.08 -11.59 -7.20
N THR A 140 1.99 -10.83 -6.64
CA THR A 140 1.97 -9.36 -6.71
C THR A 140 2.19 -8.88 -8.14
N LEU A 141 2.81 -9.72 -8.96
CA LEU A 141 3.18 -9.42 -10.33
C LEU A 141 2.53 -10.41 -11.30
N TYR A 142 1.74 -9.88 -12.23
CA TYR A 142 1.19 -10.61 -13.37
C TYR A 142 1.89 -10.12 -14.64
N GLU A 143 2.35 -11.05 -15.48
CA GLU A 143 2.98 -10.73 -16.75
C GLU A 143 2.07 -11.09 -17.91
N THR A 144 1.70 -10.11 -18.73
CA THR A 144 1.00 -10.39 -19.99
C THR A 144 2.00 -10.73 -21.08
N SER A 145 1.93 -11.94 -21.64
CA SER A 145 2.72 -12.34 -22.81
C SER A 145 2.03 -11.91 -24.09
N ARG A 146 2.80 -11.36 -25.05
CA ARG A 146 2.31 -11.12 -26.41
C ARG A 146 2.12 -12.40 -27.21
N VAL A 147 2.67 -13.50 -26.75
CA VAL A 147 2.49 -14.82 -27.35
C VAL A 147 1.23 -15.42 -26.77
N ILE A 148 0.21 -15.59 -27.59
CA ILE A 148 -1.06 -16.25 -27.24
C ILE A 148 -0.73 -17.70 -26.86
N ASN A 149 -0.39 -17.92 -25.61
CA ASN A 149 -0.36 -19.23 -25.01
C ASN A 149 -1.71 -19.42 -24.31
N PRO A 150 -2.52 -20.44 -24.67
CA PRO A 150 -3.82 -20.67 -24.04
C PRO A 150 -3.75 -20.80 -22.51
N ALA A 151 -2.58 -21.15 -21.96
CA ALA A 151 -2.36 -21.23 -20.52
C ALA A 151 -2.33 -19.84 -19.82
N PHE A 152 -2.15 -18.75 -20.57
CA PHE A 152 -2.09 -17.36 -20.07
C PHE A 152 -3.22 -16.47 -20.59
N ALA A 153 -4.26 -17.06 -21.15
CA ALA A 153 -5.39 -16.32 -21.72
C ALA A 153 -6.09 -15.41 -20.68
N TRP A 154 -6.09 -15.77 -19.41
CA TRP A 154 -6.69 -14.98 -18.34
C TRP A 154 -5.91 -13.68 -18.04
N GLU A 155 -4.58 -13.69 -18.15
CA GLU A 155 -3.76 -12.48 -17.95
C GLU A 155 -4.03 -11.45 -19.05
N PHE A 156 -4.22 -11.91 -20.29
CA PHE A 156 -4.64 -11.06 -21.37
C PHE A 156 -6.04 -10.47 -21.12
N THR A 157 -6.99 -11.30 -20.68
CA THR A 157 -8.34 -10.84 -20.34
C THR A 157 -8.30 -9.86 -19.15
N LEU A 158 -7.44 -10.10 -18.14
CA LEU A 158 -7.25 -9.16 -17.04
C LEU A 158 -6.75 -7.81 -17.56
N ARG A 159 -5.79 -7.81 -18.47
CA ARG A 159 -5.27 -6.58 -19.08
C ARG A 159 -6.35 -5.82 -19.84
N GLU A 160 -7.16 -6.49 -20.67
CA GLU A 160 -8.27 -5.87 -21.40
C GLU A 160 -9.27 -5.22 -20.43
N VAL A 161 -9.61 -5.88 -19.33
CA VAL A 161 -10.54 -5.34 -18.32
C VAL A 161 -9.93 -4.11 -17.60
N LEU A 162 -8.64 -4.10 -17.34
CA LEU A 162 -7.97 -2.94 -16.72
C LEU A 162 -7.85 -1.77 -17.70
N ASP A 163 -7.61 -2.04 -18.99
CA ASP A 163 -7.61 -1.03 -20.04
C ASP A 163 -9.04 -0.45 -20.27
N GLU A 164 -10.10 -1.26 -20.11
CA GLU A 164 -11.49 -0.79 -20.10
C GLU A 164 -11.76 0.21 -18.95
N ILE A 165 -11.24 -0.08 -17.75
CA ILE A 165 -11.31 0.85 -16.61
C ILE A 165 -10.59 2.16 -16.93
N HIS A 166 -9.40 2.07 -17.51
CA HIS A 166 -8.60 3.24 -17.90
C HIS A 166 -9.36 4.12 -18.92
N GLU A 167 -9.89 3.54 -19.98
CA GLU A 167 -10.67 4.22 -20.99
C GLU A 167 -11.95 4.86 -20.40
N ALA A 168 -12.71 4.09 -19.61
CA ALA A 168 -13.94 4.58 -18.98
C ALA A 168 -13.69 5.78 -18.08
N PHE A 169 -12.59 5.78 -17.32
CA PHE A 169 -12.24 6.90 -16.44
C PHE A 169 -11.81 8.15 -17.21
N LEU A 170 -11.13 8.00 -18.35
CA LEU A 170 -10.71 9.11 -19.17
C LEU A 170 -11.88 9.74 -19.96
N THR A 171 -12.74 8.91 -20.53
CA THR A 171 -13.85 9.38 -21.40
C THR A 171 -15.12 9.72 -20.65
N LYS A 172 -15.29 9.17 -19.44
CA LYS A 172 -16.45 9.37 -18.54
C LYS A 172 -17.80 9.24 -19.25
N PRO A 173 -18.08 8.13 -19.97
CA PRO A 173 -19.40 7.91 -20.54
C PRO A 173 -20.45 7.84 -19.42
N TYR A 174 -21.73 8.09 -19.75
CA TYR A 174 -22.79 7.99 -18.75
C TYR A 174 -22.78 6.62 -18.05
N GLY A 175 -22.70 6.62 -16.71
CA GLY A 175 -22.60 5.40 -15.89
C GLY A 175 -21.19 4.79 -15.83
N TYR A 176 -20.13 5.56 -16.12
CA TYR A 176 -18.74 5.08 -16.05
C TYR A 176 -18.37 4.54 -14.67
N GLU A 177 -18.95 5.05 -13.59
CA GLU A 177 -18.72 4.53 -12.24
C GLU A 177 -19.24 3.09 -12.09
N LEU A 178 -20.39 2.79 -12.69
CA LEU A 178 -20.96 1.44 -12.70
C LEU A 178 -20.07 0.49 -13.52
N LEU A 179 -19.61 0.94 -14.69
CA LEU A 179 -18.69 0.19 -15.54
C LEU A 179 -17.38 -0.11 -14.80
N ILE A 180 -16.76 0.89 -14.18
CA ILE A 180 -15.53 0.72 -13.41
C ILE A 180 -15.74 -0.29 -12.26
N LYS A 181 -16.82 -0.16 -11.50
CA LYS A 181 -17.11 -1.10 -10.41
C LYS A 181 -17.29 -2.53 -10.90
N ALA A 182 -18.00 -2.74 -12.00
CA ALA A 182 -18.19 -4.06 -12.61
C ALA A 182 -16.87 -4.65 -13.12
N ALA A 183 -16.03 -3.84 -13.77
CA ALA A 183 -14.72 -4.23 -14.27
C ALA A 183 -13.74 -4.56 -13.14
N LEU A 184 -13.75 -3.81 -12.03
CA LEU A 184 -12.96 -4.14 -10.84
C LEU A 184 -13.38 -5.47 -10.23
N LEU A 185 -14.68 -5.77 -10.11
CA LEU A 185 -15.16 -7.07 -9.62
C LEU A 185 -14.75 -8.22 -10.55
N LYS A 186 -14.79 -8.00 -11.88
CA LYS A 186 -14.30 -8.97 -12.87
C LYS A 186 -12.78 -9.18 -12.73
N SER A 187 -12.01 -8.11 -12.52
CA SER A 187 -10.56 -8.20 -12.28
C SER A 187 -10.26 -9.02 -11.01
N CYS A 188 -10.99 -8.77 -9.90
CA CYS A 188 -10.87 -9.57 -8.68
C CYS A 188 -11.19 -11.05 -8.94
N HIS A 189 -12.25 -11.35 -9.69
CA HIS A 189 -12.60 -12.72 -10.05
C HIS A 189 -11.49 -13.41 -10.83
N LEU A 190 -10.94 -12.75 -11.86
CA LEU A 190 -9.83 -13.30 -12.65
C LEU A 190 -8.61 -13.57 -11.79
N MET A 191 -8.22 -12.64 -10.95
CA MET A 191 -7.07 -12.81 -10.06
C MET A 191 -7.28 -13.97 -9.07
N ILE A 192 -8.45 -14.07 -8.44
CA ILE A 192 -8.77 -15.14 -7.48
C ILE A 192 -8.84 -16.51 -8.15
N SER A 193 -9.45 -16.59 -9.34
CA SER A 193 -9.64 -17.86 -10.05
C SER A 193 -8.34 -18.47 -10.57
N HIS A 194 -7.30 -17.65 -10.76
CA HIS A 194 -6.01 -18.07 -11.30
C HIS A 194 -4.88 -17.93 -10.28
N ALA A 195 -5.16 -17.40 -9.09
CA ALA A 195 -4.20 -17.41 -8.00
C ALA A 195 -3.79 -18.86 -7.70
N ILE A 196 -2.49 -19.11 -7.59
CA ILE A 196 -1.98 -20.39 -7.07
C ILE A 196 -2.26 -20.40 -5.58
N VAL A 197 -3.46 -20.82 -5.23
CA VAL A 197 -3.89 -20.96 -3.83
C VAL A 197 -3.74 -22.42 -3.44
N ASN A 198 -2.97 -22.67 -2.41
CA ASN A 198 -3.17 -23.86 -1.59
C ASN A 198 -4.48 -23.63 -0.82
N GLN A 199 -5.62 -23.99 -1.44
CA GLN A 199 -6.96 -23.54 -1.07
C GLN A 199 -7.46 -24.08 0.27
N GLU A 200 -6.90 -25.16 0.81
CA GLU A 200 -7.51 -25.87 1.92
C GLU A 200 -7.00 -25.47 3.32
N GLU A 201 -5.75 -25.03 3.46
CA GLU A 201 -5.20 -24.69 4.80
C GLU A 201 -5.09 -23.17 5.08
N ALA A 202 -5.07 -22.35 4.04
CA ALA A 202 -4.85 -20.90 4.19
C ALA A 202 -6.10 -20.13 4.66
N TYR A 203 -7.30 -20.65 4.39
CA TYR A 203 -8.54 -19.88 4.53
C TYR A 203 -8.95 -19.61 5.99
N VAL A 204 -8.89 -20.61 6.86
CA VAL A 204 -9.37 -20.46 8.26
C VAL A 204 -8.35 -19.72 9.14
N ASP A 205 -7.07 -20.00 8.97
CA ASP A 205 -6.00 -19.39 9.79
C ASP A 205 -5.70 -17.94 9.35
N SER A 206 -5.87 -17.62 8.05
CA SER A 206 -5.62 -16.28 7.52
C SER A 206 -6.71 -15.27 7.90
N ASP A 207 -7.97 -15.66 7.91
CA ASP A 207 -9.08 -14.75 8.27
C ASP A 207 -9.04 -14.39 9.76
N TYR A 208 -8.80 -15.37 10.62
CA TYR A 208 -8.59 -15.15 12.07
C TYR A 208 -7.36 -14.27 12.32
N ARG A 209 -6.23 -14.58 11.68
CA ARG A 209 -4.98 -13.85 11.85
C ARG A 209 -5.11 -12.40 11.37
N THR A 210 -5.68 -12.19 10.19
CA THR A 210 -5.90 -10.85 9.62
C THR A 210 -6.87 -10.04 10.49
N GLY A 211 -7.97 -10.63 10.93
CA GLY A 211 -8.91 -9.99 11.85
C GLY A 211 -8.27 -9.62 13.18
N LEU A 212 -7.45 -10.52 13.73
CA LEU A 212 -6.68 -10.27 14.94
C LEU A 212 -5.70 -9.08 14.75
N ILE A 213 -4.93 -9.07 13.65
CA ILE A 213 -3.97 -7.99 13.39
C ILE A 213 -4.66 -6.65 13.20
N LYS A 214 -5.78 -6.59 12.47
CA LYS A 214 -6.60 -5.38 12.36
C LYS A 214 -7.09 -4.87 13.72
N SER A 215 -7.53 -5.79 14.59
CA SER A 215 -7.96 -5.44 15.95
C SER A 215 -6.80 -4.87 16.77
N ILE A 216 -5.60 -5.44 16.65
CA ILE A 216 -4.38 -4.93 17.30
C ILE A 216 -4.02 -3.55 16.73
N MET A 217 -4.03 -3.38 15.41
CA MET A 217 -3.75 -2.07 14.77
C MET A 217 -4.74 -1.01 15.25
N LYS A 218 -6.04 -1.31 15.26
CA LYS A 218 -7.08 -0.41 15.77
C LYS A 218 -6.85 -0.03 17.23
N TYR A 219 -6.46 -0.99 18.06
CA TYR A 219 -6.12 -0.74 19.45
C TYR A 219 -4.89 0.18 19.58
N LEU A 220 -3.80 -0.10 18.84
CA LEU A 220 -2.60 0.73 18.82
C LEU A 220 -2.89 2.16 18.33
N GLN A 221 -3.75 2.32 17.32
CA GLN A 221 -4.19 3.62 16.82
C GLN A 221 -5.05 4.38 17.82
N ALA A 222 -5.94 3.69 18.55
CA ALA A 222 -6.79 4.34 19.56
C ALA A 222 -6.02 4.78 20.81
N ASN A 223 -4.89 4.10 21.11
CA ASN A 223 -4.09 4.33 22.32
C ASN A 223 -2.67 4.81 21.98
N TYR A 224 -2.48 5.47 20.84
CA TYR A 224 -1.14 5.82 20.36
C TYR A 224 -0.40 6.81 21.26
N ASN A 225 -1.10 7.69 21.96
CA ASN A 225 -0.55 8.68 22.89
C ASN A 225 -0.19 8.09 24.27
N ASP A 226 -0.67 6.88 24.56
CA ASP A 226 -0.44 6.20 25.84
C ASP A 226 0.74 5.24 25.80
N THR A 227 1.16 4.76 26.98
CA THR A 227 2.20 3.75 27.11
C THR A 227 1.61 2.37 26.83
N VAL A 228 1.80 1.84 25.62
CA VAL A 228 1.38 0.47 25.26
C VAL A 228 2.54 -0.50 25.47
N THR A 229 2.26 -1.68 26.04
CA THR A 229 3.24 -2.75 26.28
C THR A 229 2.85 -4.08 25.66
N LEU A 230 3.84 -4.95 25.37
CA LEU A 230 3.56 -6.32 24.89
C LEU A 230 2.76 -7.14 25.89
N ASN A 231 2.98 -6.93 27.21
CA ASN A 231 2.21 -7.61 28.25
C ASN A 231 0.73 -7.24 28.21
N GLU A 232 0.43 -6.01 27.92
CA GLU A 232 -0.93 -5.50 27.76
C GLU A 232 -1.60 -6.08 26.52
N LEU A 233 -0.94 -6.05 25.37
CA LEU A 233 -1.45 -6.65 24.12
C LEU A 233 -1.68 -8.17 24.27
N GLU A 234 -0.77 -8.88 24.94
CA GLU A 234 -0.91 -10.31 25.24
C GLU A 234 -2.19 -10.59 26.05
N LYS A 235 -2.46 -9.78 27.07
CA LYS A 235 -3.66 -9.93 27.93
C LYS A 235 -4.94 -9.56 27.16
N ILE A 236 -4.95 -8.45 26.42
CA ILE A 236 -6.15 -7.97 25.73
C ILE A 236 -6.56 -8.93 24.62
N PHE A 237 -5.61 -9.41 23.84
CA PHE A 237 -5.89 -10.26 22.67
C PHE A 237 -5.77 -11.76 22.97
N ASN A 238 -5.42 -12.13 24.20
CA ASN A 238 -5.27 -13.51 24.66
C ASN A 238 -4.35 -14.36 23.76
N ILE A 239 -3.21 -13.81 23.38
CA ILE A 239 -2.22 -14.44 22.49
C ILE A 239 -0.81 -14.21 23.05
N SER A 240 0.08 -15.21 22.86
CA SER A 240 1.46 -15.04 23.34
C SER A 240 2.20 -13.93 22.57
N LYS A 241 3.11 -13.22 23.26
CA LYS A 241 3.96 -12.16 22.67
C LYS A 241 4.68 -12.61 21.42
N GLY A 242 5.20 -13.85 21.44
CA GLY A 242 5.91 -14.42 20.29
C GLY A 242 5.00 -14.62 19.08
N TYR A 243 3.78 -15.11 19.28
CA TYR A 243 2.78 -15.24 18.21
C TYR A 243 2.35 -13.88 17.71
N LEU A 244 2.03 -12.93 18.61
CA LEU A 244 1.67 -11.56 18.29
C LEU A 244 2.72 -10.90 17.37
N CYS A 245 3.99 -10.89 17.80
CA CYS A 245 5.05 -10.24 17.02
C CYS A 245 5.26 -10.91 15.65
N ARG A 246 5.27 -12.25 15.59
CA ARG A 246 5.42 -12.95 14.31
C ARG A 246 4.25 -12.71 13.37
N SER A 247 3.02 -12.87 13.88
CA SER A 247 1.81 -12.69 13.07
C SER A 247 1.63 -11.24 12.63
N PHE A 248 1.91 -10.28 13.51
CA PHE A 248 1.85 -8.86 13.16
C PHE A 248 2.89 -8.52 12.08
N LYS A 249 4.13 -8.99 12.24
CA LYS A 249 5.20 -8.75 11.26
C LYS A 249 4.93 -9.46 9.93
N SER A 250 4.33 -10.66 9.92
CA SER A 250 4.00 -11.38 8.68
C SER A 250 2.92 -10.68 7.86
N VAL A 251 2.02 -9.92 8.49
CA VAL A 251 0.92 -9.21 7.82
C VAL A 251 1.29 -7.76 7.49
N THR A 252 2.00 -7.07 8.39
CA THR A 252 2.27 -5.63 8.27
C THR A 252 3.71 -5.32 7.86
N HIS A 253 4.58 -6.33 7.78
CA HIS A 253 6.04 -6.22 7.63
C HIS A 253 6.74 -5.41 8.72
N MET A 254 6.02 -4.99 9.75
CA MET A 254 6.51 -4.25 10.92
C MET A 254 6.24 -5.02 12.22
N THR A 255 7.03 -4.78 13.23
CA THR A 255 6.65 -5.18 14.60
C THR A 255 5.52 -4.27 15.11
N PRO A 256 4.74 -4.69 16.13
CA PRO A 256 3.69 -3.84 16.71
C PRO A 256 4.19 -2.46 17.16
N PHE A 257 5.41 -2.38 17.71
CA PHE A 257 5.98 -1.10 18.16
C PHE A 257 6.60 -0.27 17.05
N GLU A 258 7.11 -0.89 15.98
CA GLU A 258 7.49 -0.15 14.77
C GLU A 258 6.26 0.50 14.16
N TYR A 259 5.14 -0.24 14.06
CA TYR A 259 3.87 0.29 13.60
C TYR A 259 3.34 1.42 14.51
N LEU A 260 3.35 1.22 15.84
CA LEU A 260 2.93 2.26 16.79
C LEU A 260 3.78 3.53 16.63
N ASN A 261 5.10 3.39 16.57
CA ASN A 261 6.00 4.52 16.37
C ASN A 261 5.77 5.22 15.03
N TYR A 262 5.57 4.43 13.98
CA TYR A 262 5.20 4.94 12.66
C TYR A 262 3.91 5.78 12.74
N PHE A 263 2.85 5.25 13.36
CA PHE A 263 1.58 5.97 13.53
C PHE A 263 1.73 7.26 14.36
N ARG A 264 2.53 7.23 15.43
CA ARG A 264 2.89 8.41 16.24
C ARG A 264 3.59 9.48 15.40
N ILE A 265 4.55 9.08 14.55
CA ILE A 265 5.23 10.01 13.65
C ILE A 265 4.25 10.60 12.64
N SER A 266 3.37 9.82 12.04
CA SER A 266 2.32 10.31 11.15
C SER A 266 1.45 11.37 11.86
N LYS A 267 1.00 11.12 13.09
CA LYS A 267 0.25 12.10 13.89
C LYS A 267 1.07 13.35 14.26
N SER A 268 2.37 13.18 14.47
CA SER A 268 3.25 14.33 14.72
C SER A 268 3.43 15.21 13.48
N THR A 269 3.42 14.64 12.27
CA THR A 269 3.48 15.46 11.03
C THR A 269 2.23 16.30 10.85
N GLU A 270 1.04 15.78 11.13
CA GLU A 270 -0.20 16.55 11.13
C GLU A 270 -0.10 17.76 12.08
N LEU A 271 0.33 17.53 13.33
CA LEU A 271 0.49 18.60 14.32
C LEU A 271 1.58 19.62 13.97
N LEU A 272 2.68 19.18 13.32
CA LEU A 272 3.74 20.05 12.84
C LEU A 272 3.27 20.99 11.72
N LEU A 273 2.28 20.57 10.93
CA LEU A 273 1.67 21.36 9.84
C LEU A 273 0.60 22.29 10.32
N GLU A 274 -0.24 21.84 11.24
CA GLU A 274 -1.46 22.53 11.67
C GLU A 274 -1.23 23.48 12.84
N THR A 275 -0.09 23.38 13.54
CA THR A 275 0.16 24.14 14.76
C THR A 275 1.58 24.68 14.87
N ASP A 276 1.74 25.79 15.60
CA ASP A 276 3.03 26.37 15.97
C ASP A 276 3.59 25.81 17.30
N ARG A 277 3.03 24.71 17.81
CA ARG A 277 3.47 24.10 19.06
C ARG A 277 4.95 23.72 18.99
N GLU A 278 5.61 23.75 20.16
CA GLU A 278 6.99 23.30 20.26
C GLU A 278 7.11 21.82 19.89
N ILE A 279 8.22 21.43 19.24
CA ILE A 279 8.49 20.05 18.81
C ILE A 279 8.48 19.10 20.01
N SER A 280 8.95 19.57 21.18
CA SER A 280 8.91 18.83 22.44
C SER A 280 7.47 18.52 22.90
N GLN A 281 6.56 19.47 22.77
CA GLN A 281 5.15 19.31 23.11
C GLN A 281 4.45 18.33 22.15
N ILE A 282 4.75 18.44 20.84
CA ILE A 282 4.22 17.52 19.84
C ILE A 282 4.70 16.09 20.11
N ALA A 283 6.00 15.91 20.43
CA ALA A 283 6.55 14.60 20.78
C ALA A 283 5.79 13.96 21.96
N LEU A 284 5.60 14.72 23.04
CA LEU A 284 4.85 14.25 24.22
C LEU A 284 3.38 13.94 23.88
N GLN A 285 2.71 14.82 23.15
CA GLN A 285 1.31 14.65 22.76
C GLN A 285 1.09 13.44 21.86
N THR A 286 2.10 13.06 21.08
CA THR A 286 2.07 11.87 20.22
C THR A 286 2.62 10.62 20.89
N GLY A 287 2.79 10.62 22.21
CA GLY A 287 3.13 9.45 23.02
C GLY A 287 4.62 9.12 23.10
N PHE A 288 5.51 10.05 22.72
CA PHE A 288 6.94 9.89 22.92
C PHE A 288 7.39 10.49 24.25
N ASN A 289 7.79 9.66 25.20
CA ASN A 289 8.28 10.10 26.51
C ASN A 289 9.75 10.60 26.48
N ASN A 290 10.42 10.52 25.33
CA ASN A 290 11.80 10.94 25.15
C ASN A 290 11.98 11.64 23.80
N ILE A 291 12.34 12.93 23.86
CA ILE A 291 12.49 13.76 22.67
C ILE A 291 13.65 13.34 21.77
N SER A 292 14.73 12.80 22.34
CA SER A 292 15.86 12.29 21.54
C SER A 292 15.45 11.02 20.79
N TYR A 293 14.62 10.17 21.38
CA TYR A 293 14.05 9.00 20.73
C TYR A 293 13.05 9.42 19.65
N PHE A 294 12.19 10.40 19.94
CA PHE A 294 11.29 11.00 18.95
C PHE A 294 12.07 11.51 17.72
N ASN A 295 13.08 12.35 17.92
CA ASN A 295 13.85 12.92 16.82
C ASN A 295 14.53 11.85 15.94
N ARG A 296 15.13 10.82 16.56
CA ARG A 296 15.72 9.69 15.83
C ARG A 296 14.68 8.90 15.06
N THR A 297 13.52 8.64 15.68
CA THR A 297 12.42 7.91 15.05
C THR A 297 11.81 8.73 13.92
N PHE A 298 11.59 10.01 14.13
CA PHE A 298 11.12 10.93 13.10
C PHE A 298 12.09 10.96 11.90
N GLN A 299 13.38 11.11 12.15
CA GLN A 299 14.40 11.11 11.11
C GLN A 299 14.49 9.76 10.38
N ARG A 300 14.30 8.63 11.10
CA ARG A 300 14.26 7.30 10.48
C ARG A 300 13.09 7.15 9.49
N PHE A 301 11.89 7.63 9.84
CA PHE A 301 10.70 7.49 9.00
C PHE A 301 10.53 8.62 7.98
N MET A 302 10.98 9.83 8.30
CA MET A 302 10.77 11.02 7.47
C MET A 302 12.05 11.48 6.76
N HIS A 303 13.20 10.84 7.03
CA HIS A 303 14.54 11.14 6.53
C HIS A 303 14.99 12.60 6.69
N MET A 304 14.28 13.35 7.51
CA MET A 304 14.60 14.73 7.90
C MET A 304 14.20 14.95 9.36
N THR A 305 14.74 16.01 9.98
CA THR A 305 14.36 16.37 11.34
C THR A 305 12.97 17.01 11.40
N PRO A 306 12.25 16.96 12.54
CA PRO A 306 10.97 17.63 12.71
C PRO A 306 11.02 19.13 12.37
N ARG A 307 12.16 19.79 12.66
CA ARG A 307 12.37 21.19 12.37
C ARG A 307 12.52 21.47 10.87
N GLU A 308 13.23 20.63 10.16
CA GLU A 308 13.38 20.71 8.70
C GLU A 308 12.03 20.44 8.04
N PHE A 309 11.28 19.45 8.50
CA PHE A 309 9.95 19.14 8.01
C PHE A 309 9.01 20.37 8.13
N ARG A 310 8.90 20.96 9.30
CA ARG A 310 8.08 22.19 9.49
C ARG A 310 8.50 23.32 8.56
N ARG A 311 9.80 23.52 8.35
CA ARG A 311 10.31 24.58 7.46
C ARG A 311 10.05 24.30 5.97
N SER A 312 10.07 23.06 5.55
CA SER A 312 9.87 22.68 4.13
C SER A 312 8.47 23.01 3.65
N VAL A 313 7.47 22.97 4.53
CA VAL A 313 6.07 23.24 4.21
C VAL A 313 5.72 24.73 4.30
N VAL A 314 6.27 25.45 5.27
CA VAL A 314 6.06 26.91 5.40
C VAL A 314 6.64 27.70 4.20
N ARG A 315 7.55 27.11 3.44
CA ARG A 315 8.19 27.73 2.26
C ARG A 315 7.50 27.48 0.92
N ARG A 316 6.36 26.82 0.86
CA ARG A 316 5.55 26.80 -0.37
C ARG A 316 4.64 28.04 -0.37
N PRO A 317 4.92 29.10 -1.16
CA PRO A 317 3.92 30.11 -1.43
C PRO A 317 2.75 29.40 -2.12
N SER A 318 1.55 29.76 -1.73
CA SER A 318 0.34 29.44 -2.48
C SER A 318 0.56 29.87 -3.93
N GLU A 319 0.83 28.91 -4.83
CA GLU A 319 0.60 29.15 -6.24
C GLU A 319 -0.92 29.24 -6.40
N SER A 320 -1.34 30.48 -6.49
CA SER A 320 -2.65 30.96 -6.78
C SER A 320 -3.10 30.48 -8.16
N LEU A 321 -4.32 29.90 -8.17
CA LEU A 321 -5.35 29.86 -9.23
C LEU A 321 -4.98 29.16 -10.53
#